data_37828474826699ddd6af6aa5739f4153
#
_entry.id   37828474826699ddd6af6aa5739f4153
#
_cell.length_a   1.000
_cell.length_b   1.000
_cell.length_c   1.000
_cell.angle_alpha   90.00
_cell.angle_beta   90.00
_cell.angle_gamma   90.00
#
_symmetry.space_group_name_H-M   'P 1'
#
loop_
_entity.id
_entity.type
_entity.pdbx_description
1 polymer ?
#
loop_
_entity_poly.entity_id
_entity_poly.type
_entity_poly.pdbx_seq_one_letter_code
_entity_poly.pdbx_strand_id
1 'polypeptide(L)'
;MKVTVMRIDDRLIHGQIVTRWIDYAEAKKILVVDDKAAADSMQQMLLKLAVPSGITLEILTKKAALEKIRQDQSEEKVLLIMRNPAEANAFLEMGFSIDRINVGNISNSKSVTGRKKILNYCSPVRRSTAKRLTSCPE
;
A
#
# COMPACT_ATOMS: atom_id res chain seq x y z
N MET A 1 -0.79 6.42 -13.74
CA MET A 1 -0.48 5.45 -12.66
C MET A 1 -1.79 4.88 -12.13
N LYS A 2 -1.93 3.58 -12.17
CA LYS A 2 -3.14 2.90 -11.73
C LYS A 2 -2.81 2.01 -10.54
N VAL A 3 -3.25 2.42 -9.34
CA VAL A 3 -3.05 1.62 -8.14
C VAL A 3 -4.11 0.51 -8.12
N THR A 4 -3.67 -0.73 -8.26
CA THR A 4 -4.58 -1.87 -8.33
C THR A 4 -4.86 -2.49 -6.98
N VAL A 5 -3.90 -2.45 -6.06
CA VAL A 5 -4.04 -2.99 -4.70
C VAL A 5 -3.29 -2.09 -3.73
N MET A 6 -3.90 -1.85 -2.57
CA MET A 6 -3.21 -1.24 -1.42
C MET A 6 -2.98 -2.34 -0.38
N ARG A 7 -1.72 -2.54 0.00
CA ARG A 7 -1.37 -3.49 1.05
C ARG A 7 -0.89 -2.74 2.29
N ILE A 8 -1.38 -3.13 3.44
CA ILE A 8 -0.98 -2.55 4.72
C ILE A 8 -0.17 -3.60 5.47
N ASP A 9 1.12 -3.32 5.66
CA ASP A 9 2.05 -4.24 6.31
C ASP A 9 3.13 -3.42 7.01
N ASP A 10 3.32 -3.64 8.31
CA ASP A 10 4.28 -2.88 9.11
C ASP A 10 5.74 -3.13 8.71
N ARG A 11 6.00 -4.19 7.96
CA ARG A 11 7.33 -4.49 7.43
C ARG A 11 7.57 -3.82 6.07
N LEU A 12 6.55 -3.20 5.49
CA LEU A 12 6.55 -2.64 4.14
C LEU A 12 6.86 -3.71 3.10
N ILE A 13 8.06 -3.70 2.53
CA ILE A 13 8.47 -4.73 1.57
C ILE A 13 9.15 -5.87 2.34
N HIS A 14 8.65 -7.09 2.16
CA HIS A 14 9.17 -8.23 2.91
C HIS A 14 9.25 -9.48 2.06
N GLY A 15 10.48 -9.86 1.70
CA GLY A 15 10.84 -11.15 1.15
C GLY A 15 9.96 -11.64 0.01
N GLN A 16 9.69 -12.95 0.03
CA GLN A 16 8.92 -13.61 -1.03
C GLN A 16 7.44 -13.24 -1.04
N ILE A 17 6.93 -12.69 0.05
CA ILE A 17 5.52 -12.28 0.15
C ILE A 17 5.22 -11.17 -0.86
N VAL A 18 6.16 -10.23 -1.02
CA VAL A 18 5.97 -9.12 -1.96
C VAL A 18 5.81 -9.61 -3.40
N THR A 19 6.50 -10.68 -3.78
CA THR A 19 6.39 -11.26 -5.13
C THR A 19 4.96 -11.70 -5.41
N ARG A 20 4.32 -12.36 -4.47
CA ARG A 20 2.92 -12.79 -4.60
C ARG A 20 1.97 -11.61 -4.79
N TRP A 21 2.21 -10.53 -4.05
CA TRP A 21 1.37 -9.34 -4.13
C TRP A 21 1.57 -8.57 -5.42
N ILE A 22 2.81 -8.57 -5.95
CA ILE A 22 3.10 -8.01 -7.26
C ILE A 22 2.31 -8.76 -8.33
N ASP A 23 2.33 -10.09 -8.29
CA ASP A 23 1.58 -10.91 -9.24
C ASP A 23 0.08 -10.70 -9.12
N TYR A 24 -0.44 -10.68 -7.89
CA TYR A 24 -1.85 -10.44 -7.62
C TYR A 24 -2.32 -9.07 -8.14
N ALA A 25 -1.50 -8.05 -7.93
CA ALA A 25 -1.78 -6.68 -8.39
C ALA A 25 -1.50 -6.49 -9.88
N GLU A 26 -0.85 -7.47 -10.51
CA GLU A 26 -0.35 -7.36 -11.88
C GLU A 26 0.55 -6.15 -12.05
N ALA A 27 1.28 -5.78 -10.99
CA ALA A 27 2.06 -4.55 -10.95
C ALA A 27 3.48 -4.75 -11.46
N LYS A 28 4.02 -3.70 -12.04
CA LYS A 28 5.44 -3.63 -12.41
C LYS A 28 6.19 -2.61 -11.56
N LYS A 29 5.47 -1.95 -10.67
CA LYS A 29 6.02 -0.91 -9.81
C LYS A 29 5.43 -1.04 -8.41
N ILE A 30 6.27 -0.82 -7.41
CA ILE A 30 5.84 -0.73 -6.02
C ILE A 30 5.95 0.74 -5.60
N LEU A 31 4.89 1.28 -5.03
CA LEU A 31 4.87 2.61 -4.44
C LEU A 31 4.72 2.46 -2.92
N VAL A 32 5.77 2.79 -2.19
CA VAL A 32 5.72 2.83 -0.73
C VAL A 32 5.34 4.24 -0.31
N VAL A 33 4.21 4.37 0.36
CA VAL A 33 3.73 5.66 0.86
C VAL A 33 3.97 5.68 2.38
N ASP A 34 5.07 6.28 2.77
CA ASP A 34 5.47 6.35 4.18
C ASP A 34 6.37 7.55 4.39
N ASP A 35 5.91 8.50 5.21
CA ASP A 35 6.64 9.74 5.46
C ASP A 35 8.00 9.47 6.11
N LYS A 36 8.07 8.47 7.00
CA LYS A 36 9.33 8.12 7.67
C LYS A 36 10.34 7.53 6.70
N ALA A 37 9.91 6.59 5.86
CA ALA A 37 10.80 5.98 4.87
C ALA A 37 11.24 6.99 3.82
N ALA A 38 10.37 7.93 3.44
CA ALA A 38 10.71 8.97 2.48
C ALA A 38 11.79 9.91 2.99
N ALA A 39 11.94 10.01 4.32
CA ALA A 39 12.95 10.85 4.96
C ALA A 39 14.21 10.08 5.38
N ASP A 40 14.24 8.76 5.22
CA ASP A 40 15.31 7.88 5.71
C ASP A 40 15.98 7.16 4.54
N SER A 41 17.16 7.66 4.13
CA SER A 41 17.88 7.09 3.00
C SER A 41 18.37 5.66 3.24
N MET A 42 18.68 5.31 4.49
CA MET A 42 19.09 3.95 4.83
C MET A 42 17.93 2.97 4.67
N GLN A 43 16.76 3.33 5.16
CA GLN A 43 15.58 2.49 4.99
C GLN A 43 15.21 2.34 3.51
N GLN A 44 15.34 3.40 2.73
CA GLN A 44 15.12 3.34 1.29
C GLN A 44 16.07 2.34 0.61
N MET A 45 17.32 2.34 1.02
CA MET A 45 18.31 1.40 0.49
C MET A 45 17.92 -0.05 0.82
N LEU A 46 17.54 -0.31 2.06
CA LEU A 46 17.11 -1.64 2.49
C LEU A 46 15.88 -2.12 1.73
N LEU A 47 14.91 -1.23 1.52
CA LEU A 47 13.71 -1.56 0.77
C LEU A 47 14.04 -1.86 -0.69
N LYS A 48 14.95 -1.12 -1.30
CA LYS A 48 15.38 -1.36 -2.68
C LYS A 48 16.02 -2.73 -2.84
N LEU A 49 16.78 -3.19 -1.84
CA LEU A 49 17.39 -4.52 -1.86
C LEU A 49 16.36 -5.64 -1.77
N ALA A 50 15.20 -5.37 -1.18
CA ALA A 50 14.15 -6.38 -1.02
C ALA A 50 13.25 -6.50 -2.25
N VAL A 51 13.34 -5.57 -3.20
CA VAL A 51 12.47 -5.56 -4.39
C VAL A 51 13.00 -6.56 -5.42
N PRO A 52 12.12 -7.39 -6.01
CA PRO A 52 12.53 -8.33 -7.05
C PRO A 52 13.07 -7.61 -8.30
N SER A 53 13.93 -8.31 -9.03
CA SER A 53 14.47 -7.82 -10.29
C SER A 53 13.34 -7.52 -11.28
N GLY A 54 13.47 -6.41 -12.00
CA GLY A 54 12.47 -6.00 -12.99
C GLY A 54 11.33 -5.18 -12.45
N ILE A 55 11.28 -4.97 -11.12
CA ILE A 55 10.25 -4.16 -10.46
C ILE A 55 10.85 -2.82 -10.04
N THR A 56 10.17 -1.74 -10.36
CA THR A 56 10.57 -0.39 -9.96
C THR A 56 10.02 -0.07 -8.59
N LEU A 57 10.82 0.56 -7.74
CA LEU A 57 10.41 1.02 -6.42
C LEU A 57 10.44 2.53 -6.34
N GLU A 58 9.37 3.11 -5.84
CA GLU A 58 9.34 4.53 -5.43
C GLU A 58 8.89 4.62 -3.97
N ILE A 59 9.51 5.53 -3.23
CA ILE A 59 9.16 5.78 -1.83
C ILE A 59 8.84 7.26 -1.72
N LEU A 60 7.61 7.57 -1.35
CA LEU A 60 7.11 8.94 -1.31
C LEU A 60 6.35 9.23 -0.01
N THR A 61 6.26 10.52 0.33
CA THR A 61 5.35 10.95 1.38
C THR A 61 3.91 10.81 0.91
N LYS A 62 2.96 10.85 1.84
CA LYS A 62 1.53 10.79 1.49
C LYS A 62 1.15 11.90 0.50
N LYS A 63 1.62 13.12 0.76
CA LYS A 63 1.31 14.26 -0.09
C LYS A 63 1.89 14.10 -1.50
N ALA A 64 3.17 13.77 -1.59
CA ALA A 64 3.85 13.58 -2.87
C ALA A 64 3.24 12.43 -3.68
N ALA A 65 2.89 11.34 -3.00
CA ALA A 65 2.27 10.19 -3.64
C ALA A 65 0.90 10.54 -4.21
N LEU A 66 0.09 11.27 -3.47
CA LEU A 66 -1.23 11.67 -3.93
C LEU A 66 -1.15 12.57 -5.16
N GLU A 67 -0.24 13.53 -5.14
CA GLU A 67 -0.02 14.43 -6.27
C GLU A 67 0.43 13.64 -7.50
N LYS A 68 1.37 12.71 -7.32
CA LYS A 68 1.87 11.89 -8.42
C LYS A 68 0.77 11.03 -9.03
N ILE A 69 -0.05 10.41 -8.21
CA ILE A 69 -1.16 9.58 -8.68
C ILE A 69 -2.18 10.42 -9.48
N ARG A 70 -2.43 11.65 -9.03
CA ARG A 70 -3.36 12.54 -9.73
C ARG A 70 -2.82 13.04 -11.07
N GLN A 71 -1.51 13.28 -11.14
CA GLN A 71 -0.88 13.83 -12.34
C GLN A 71 -0.53 12.77 -13.37
N ASP A 72 -0.21 11.57 -12.93
CA ASP A 72 0.22 10.48 -13.81
C ASP A 72 -1.00 9.75 -14.37
N GLN A 73 -1.27 9.98 -15.64
CA GLN A 73 -2.41 9.39 -16.34
C GLN A 73 -2.07 8.09 -17.06
N SER A 74 -0.88 7.53 -16.82
CA SER A 74 -0.49 6.27 -17.45
C SER A 74 -1.32 5.10 -16.92
N GLU A 75 -1.39 4.02 -17.71
CA GLU A 75 -2.07 2.79 -17.32
C GLU A 75 -1.17 1.83 -16.55
N GLU A 76 0.00 2.30 -16.09
CA GLU A 76 0.93 1.49 -15.32
C GLU A 76 0.30 1.02 -14.01
N LYS A 77 0.25 -0.30 -13.83
CA LYS A 77 -0.32 -0.89 -12.62
C LYS A 77 0.70 -0.86 -11.50
N VAL A 78 0.27 -0.45 -10.33
CA VAL A 78 1.13 -0.21 -9.17
C VAL A 78 0.58 -0.90 -7.93
N LEU A 79 1.46 -1.55 -7.20
CA LEU A 79 1.16 -2.06 -5.86
C LEU A 79 1.55 -0.97 -4.86
N LEU A 80 0.57 -0.45 -4.12
CA LEU A 80 0.80 0.57 -3.10
C LEU A 80 0.93 -0.11 -1.74
N ILE A 81 1.99 0.22 -1.00
CA ILE A 81 2.25 -0.36 0.31
C ILE A 81 2.31 0.74 1.34
N MET A 82 1.61 0.55 2.45
CA MET A 82 1.64 1.46 3.60
C MET A 82 1.96 0.68 4.87
N ARG A 83 2.49 1.38 5.87
CA ARG A 83 3.03 0.77 7.08
C ARG A 83 1.95 0.26 8.02
N ASN A 84 0.87 1.01 8.22
CA ASN A 84 -0.17 0.65 9.18
C ASN A 84 -1.52 1.25 8.78
N PRO A 85 -2.62 0.77 9.38
CA PRO A 85 -3.96 1.27 9.05
C PRO A 85 -4.17 2.74 9.34
N ALA A 86 -3.52 3.30 10.35
CA ALA A 86 -3.66 4.73 10.67
C ALA A 86 -3.10 5.59 9.54
N GLU A 87 -1.94 5.24 8.99
CA GLU A 87 -1.34 5.93 7.86
C GLU A 87 -2.20 5.78 6.59
N ALA A 88 -2.70 4.57 6.35
CA ALA A 88 -3.58 4.32 5.21
C ALA A 88 -4.88 5.11 5.32
N ASN A 89 -5.46 5.18 6.50
CA ASN A 89 -6.67 5.97 6.77
C ASN A 89 -6.42 7.44 6.49
N ALA A 90 -5.30 7.99 6.96
CA ALA A 90 -4.93 9.37 6.69
C ALA A 90 -4.80 9.64 5.20
N PHE A 91 -4.23 8.70 4.44
CA PHE A 91 -4.08 8.82 3.00
C PHE A 91 -5.45 8.84 2.30
N LEU A 92 -6.36 7.98 2.73
CA LEU A 92 -7.73 7.96 2.19
C LEU A 92 -8.48 9.26 2.50
N GLU A 93 -8.27 9.83 3.69
CA GLU A 93 -8.87 11.11 4.08
C GLU A 93 -8.37 12.27 3.22
N MET A 94 -7.19 12.14 2.62
CA MET A 94 -6.64 13.14 1.71
C MET A 94 -7.31 13.12 0.33
N GLY A 95 -8.20 12.17 0.08
CA GLY A 95 -8.93 12.06 -1.18
C GLY A 95 -8.53 10.88 -2.06
N PHE A 96 -7.64 10.02 -1.58
CA PHE A 96 -7.28 8.80 -2.31
C PHE A 96 -8.42 7.78 -2.23
N SER A 97 -8.68 7.10 -3.34
CA SER A 97 -9.73 6.09 -3.41
C SER A 97 -9.18 4.81 -4.02
N ILE A 98 -9.55 3.66 -3.45
CA ILE A 98 -9.10 2.37 -3.94
C ILE A 98 -10.14 1.29 -3.65
N ASP A 99 -10.22 0.29 -4.53
CA ASP A 99 -11.21 -0.77 -4.42
C ASP A 99 -10.73 -1.98 -3.63
N ARG A 100 -9.43 -2.23 -3.64
CA ARG A 100 -8.84 -3.43 -3.02
C ARG A 100 -7.82 -3.05 -1.97
N ILE A 101 -8.12 -3.40 -0.72
CA ILE A 101 -7.21 -3.19 0.40
C ILE A 101 -6.93 -4.55 1.03
N ASN A 102 -5.65 -4.89 1.16
CA ASN A 102 -5.23 -6.07 1.90
C ASN A 102 -4.51 -5.63 3.17
N VAL A 103 -4.87 -6.24 4.28
CA VAL A 103 -4.22 -5.97 5.57
C VAL A 103 -3.33 -7.17 5.90
N GLY A 104 -2.03 -6.94 5.88
CA GLY A 104 -1.03 -7.94 6.21
C GLY A 104 -0.64 -7.89 7.68
N ASN A 105 0.65 -7.88 7.96
CA ASN A 105 1.15 -7.91 9.33
C ASN A 105 0.93 -6.57 10.04
N ILE A 106 0.26 -6.62 11.19
CA ILE A 106 -0.03 -5.45 12.04
C ILE A 106 0.44 -5.79 13.45
N SER A 107 1.37 -5.00 13.98
CA SER A 107 2.10 -5.34 15.19
C SER A 107 1.53 -4.79 16.50
N ASN A 108 0.48 -3.95 16.49
CA ASN A 108 -0.05 -3.38 17.73
C ASN A 108 -1.56 -3.16 17.71
N SER A 109 -2.15 -2.93 18.90
CA SER A 109 -3.59 -2.78 19.09
C SER A 109 -4.17 -1.52 18.45
N LYS A 110 -3.39 -0.46 18.29
CA LYS A 110 -3.83 0.77 17.61
C LYS A 110 -4.17 0.50 16.15
N SER A 111 -3.56 -0.48 15.56
CA SER A 111 -3.81 -0.89 14.19
C SER A 111 -5.23 -1.40 13.98
N VAL A 112 -5.82 -2.02 14.99
CA VAL A 112 -7.20 -2.52 14.91
C VAL A 112 -8.19 -1.38 14.72
N THR A 113 -8.02 -0.28 15.48
CA THR A 113 -8.87 0.89 15.34
C THR A 113 -8.72 1.54 13.97
N GLY A 114 -7.49 1.68 13.48
CA GLY A 114 -7.23 2.21 12.15
C GLY A 114 -7.84 1.35 11.06
N ARG A 115 -7.78 0.02 11.21
CA ARG A 115 -8.39 -0.93 10.28
C ARG A 115 -9.90 -0.73 10.18
N LYS A 116 -10.59 -0.53 11.30
CA LYS A 116 -12.04 -0.25 11.32
C LYS A 116 -12.35 1.05 10.58
N LYS A 117 -11.55 2.10 10.77
CA LYS A 117 -11.72 3.37 10.07
C LYS A 117 -11.58 3.20 8.57
N ILE A 118 -10.61 2.44 8.11
CA ILE A 118 -10.42 2.17 6.69
C ILE A 118 -11.67 1.52 6.09
N LEU A 119 -12.22 0.51 6.77
CA LEU A 119 -13.43 -0.16 6.32
C LEU A 119 -14.62 0.78 6.22
N ASN A 120 -14.69 1.80 7.08
CA ASN A 120 -15.77 2.79 7.06
C ASN A 120 -15.71 3.71 5.83
N TYR A 121 -14.55 3.89 5.22
CA TYR A 121 -14.41 4.70 4.01
C TYR A 121 -14.80 3.95 2.74
N CYS A 122 -14.98 2.64 2.81
CA CYS A 122 -15.36 1.84 1.67
C CYS A 122 -16.87 1.88 1.45
N SER A 123 -17.31 1.85 0.19
CA SER A 123 -18.72 1.61 -0.12
C SER A 123 -19.10 0.20 0.35
N PRO A 124 -20.39 -0.13 0.46
CA PRO A 124 -20.79 -1.50 0.85
C PRO A 124 -20.14 -2.58 -0.03
N VAL A 125 -20.03 -2.35 -1.33
CA VAL A 125 -19.39 -3.30 -2.26
C VAL A 125 -17.90 -3.36 -2.00
N ARG A 126 -17.25 -2.21 -1.84
CA ARG A 126 -15.81 -2.14 -1.56
C ARG A 126 -15.48 -2.74 -0.20
N ARG A 127 -16.31 -2.50 0.82
CA ARG A 127 -16.12 -3.12 2.13
C ARG A 127 -16.17 -4.65 2.05
N SER A 128 -17.08 -5.19 1.27
CA SER A 128 -17.16 -6.62 1.04
C SER A 128 -15.88 -7.15 0.38
N THR A 129 -15.35 -6.43 -0.60
CA THR A 129 -14.09 -6.77 -1.26
C THR A 129 -12.92 -6.71 -0.29
N ALA A 130 -12.83 -5.66 0.52
CA ALA A 130 -11.79 -5.51 1.53
C ALA A 130 -11.82 -6.65 2.55
N LYS A 131 -13.00 -7.05 3.01
CA LYS A 131 -13.15 -8.18 3.92
C LYS A 131 -12.62 -9.48 3.31
N ARG A 132 -12.91 -9.73 2.05
CA ARG A 132 -12.40 -10.91 1.37
C ARG A 132 -10.88 -10.90 1.25
N LEU A 133 -10.31 -9.73 1.02
CA LEU A 133 -8.86 -9.59 0.91
C LEU A 133 -8.15 -9.80 2.25
N THR A 134 -8.79 -9.48 3.38
CA THR A 134 -8.17 -9.72 4.69
C THR A 134 -8.02 -11.19 5.02
N SER A 135 -8.73 -12.08 4.36
CA SER A 135 -8.60 -13.52 4.52
C SER A 135 -7.75 -14.14 3.41
N CYS A 136 -7.09 -13.36 2.60
CA CYS A 136 -6.27 -13.85 1.51
C CYS A 136 -5.10 -14.68 2.05
N PRO A 137 -4.82 -15.84 1.46
CA PRO A 137 -3.72 -16.69 1.92
C PRO A 137 -2.38 -16.05 1.60
N GLU A 138 -1.54 -16.00 2.58
CA GLU A 138 -0.15 -15.57 2.45
C GLU A 138 0.79 -16.73 2.67
#